data_e14d1d337879a7c8d0236b505da076ac
#
_entry.id   e14d1d337879a7c8d0236b505da076ac
#
_cell.length_a   1.000
_cell.length_b   1.000
_cell.length_c   1.000
_cell.angle_alpha   90.00
_cell.angle_beta   90.00
_cell.angle_gamma   90.00
#
_symmetry.space_group_name_H-M   'P 1'
#
loop_
_entity.id
_entity.type
_entity.pdbx_description
1 polymer ?
#
loop_
_entity_poly.entity_id
_entity_poly.type
_entity_poly.pdbx_seq_one_letter_code
_entity_poly.pdbx_strand_id
1 'polypeptide(L)'
;MKKHAVIHAFILVCAVTSAFAGVTVSSPGNGSTVASSVTFAAKGTTSCSKGVASMGIYPAPYQLAYVVNGATLNTSLNFNPGTYNVVVEEWDNCGGASSTSVKITVKTGSGVYVASPANHSTVSAPTNFAATATTTCSQGVAAMGIYTAPSQLAYSVNGASLNTRLALNPGTYNVVVEEWDRCGGAATTPLTISVAAGQTFWNVHSAGGWNSYAQQPPNYTDCTACVPSGPGTTWSMVQGVKSPSFSGNSTQYSLGGNLAYSDVLWNNHLIGDFSSQGLPDTNHTLVPTLHNFTYDVYFYGSTLGASQALEFDVNQFFDGMGFTWGHECRIEAGNEWDVWDNVAGKWIPTGIACNPVENAWNHLTIQVTRTSDNKLLYKTITLNGVSHTLNWTYDPFSAPGWWGITVNYQMDGDYKQSPYTVYVDKLNFTYQ
;
A
#
# COMPACT_ATOMS: atom_id res chain seq x y z
N MET A 1 42.46 -15.06 -81.55
CA MET A 1 42.91 -14.96 -80.14
C MET A 1 41.69 -14.62 -79.25
N LYS A 2 41.14 -15.63 -78.60
CA LYS A 2 39.99 -15.43 -77.65
C LYS A 2 40.56 -15.48 -76.27
N LYS A 3 40.41 -14.37 -75.47
CA LYS A 3 40.79 -14.26 -74.08
C LYS A 3 39.64 -14.79 -73.24
N HIS A 4 39.89 -15.84 -72.44
CA HIS A 4 38.97 -16.32 -71.41
C HIS A 4 39.21 -15.55 -70.10
N ALA A 5 38.19 -14.86 -69.62
CA ALA A 5 38.16 -14.24 -68.32
C ALA A 5 37.65 -15.28 -67.27
N VAL A 6 38.48 -15.61 -66.29
CA VAL A 6 38.11 -16.47 -65.17
C VAL A 6 37.53 -15.57 -64.05
N ILE A 7 36.24 -15.71 -63.79
CA ILE A 7 35.59 -15.04 -62.67
C ILE A 7 35.77 -15.91 -61.38
N HIS A 8 36.54 -15.43 -60.41
CA HIS A 8 36.59 -16.02 -59.09
C HIS A 8 35.42 -15.54 -58.22
N ALA A 9 34.47 -16.44 -57.97
CA ALA A 9 33.41 -16.17 -57.01
C ALA A 9 33.94 -16.35 -55.58
N PHE A 10 34.08 -15.26 -54.85
CA PHE A 10 34.36 -15.29 -53.40
C PHE A 10 33.07 -15.66 -52.67
N ILE A 11 32.98 -16.88 -52.14
CA ILE A 11 31.91 -17.28 -51.22
C ILE A 11 32.26 -16.73 -49.84
N LEU A 12 31.57 -15.65 -49.44
CA LEU A 12 31.61 -15.13 -48.09
C LEU A 12 30.80 -16.06 -47.20
N VAL A 13 31.49 -16.98 -46.49
CA VAL A 13 30.85 -17.79 -45.45
C VAL A 13 30.60 -16.89 -44.23
N CYS A 14 29.39 -16.41 -44.09
CA CYS A 14 28.93 -15.72 -42.90
C CYS A 14 28.74 -16.78 -41.79
N ALA A 15 29.73 -16.89 -40.88
CA ALA A 15 29.63 -17.71 -39.72
C ALA A 15 28.54 -17.09 -38.77
N VAL A 16 27.33 -17.62 -38.85
CA VAL A 16 26.27 -17.27 -37.90
C VAL A 16 26.63 -18.00 -36.59
N THR A 17 27.26 -17.29 -35.64
CA THR A 17 27.41 -17.78 -34.30
C THR A 17 26.03 -17.83 -33.65
N SER A 18 25.48 -19.02 -33.48
CA SER A 18 24.26 -19.23 -32.71
C SER A 18 24.53 -18.76 -31.29
N ALA A 19 23.94 -17.65 -30.89
CA ALA A 19 23.94 -17.22 -29.48
C ALA A 19 23.06 -18.21 -28.72
N PHE A 20 23.64 -19.03 -27.88
CA PHE A 20 22.91 -19.88 -26.97
C PHE A 20 22.38 -19.01 -25.82
N ALA A 21 21.09 -19.23 -25.45
CA ALA A 21 20.55 -18.65 -24.23
C ALA A 21 21.30 -19.16 -23.01
N GLY A 22 21.61 -18.28 -22.07
CA GLY A 22 22.30 -18.70 -20.86
C GLY A 22 22.67 -17.55 -19.92
N VAL A 23 22.96 -17.92 -18.70
CA VAL A 23 23.43 -17.00 -17.67
C VAL A 23 24.86 -17.36 -17.28
N THR A 24 25.77 -16.41 -17.40
CA THR A 24 27.15 -16.53 -16.92
C THR A 24 27.28 -15.72 -15.63
N VAL A 25 27.57 -16.42 -14.52
CA VAL A 25 27.84 -15.80 -13.21
C VAL A 25 29.35 -15.69 -13.03
N SER A 26 29.85 -14.45 -12.94
CA SER A 26 31.26 -14.15 -12.74
C SER A 26 31.63 -14.01 -11.26
N SER A 27 30.65 -13.70 -10.41
CA SER A 27 30.77 -13.66 -8.94
C SER A 27 29.39 -13.99 -8.32
N PRO A 28 29.37 -14.75 -7.20
CA PRO A 28 30.45 -15.52 -6.64
C PRO A 28 30.80 -16.76 -7.48
N GLY A 29 32.00 -17.29 -7.35
CA GLY A 29 32.39 -18.56 -8.01
C GLY A 29 31.58 -19.74 -7.44
N ASN A 30 31.18 -20.68 -8.31
CA ASN A 30 30.49 -21.89 -7.87
C ASN A 30 31.38 -22.72 -6.89
N GLY A 31 30.79 -23.10 -5.75
CA GLY A 31 31.49 -23.81 -4.66
C GLY A 31 32.33 -22.89 -3.75
N SER A 32 32.30 -21.58 -3.95
CA SER A 32 33.08 -20.64 -3.15
C SER A 32 32.59 -20.52 -1.71
N THR A 33 33.53 -20.21 -0.81
CA THR A 33 33.23 -19.76 0.56
C THR A 33 33.38 -18.25 0.60
N VAL A 34 32.32 -17.58 1.03
CA VAL A 34 32.18 -16.11 1.01
C VAL A 34 31.80 -15.58 2.39
N ALA A 35 32.02 -14.30 2.64
CA ALA A 35 31.49 -13.60 3.80
C ALA A 35 30.00 -13.22 3.53
N SER A 36 29.25 -12.88 4.58
CA SER A 36 27.95 -12.22 4.46
C SER A 36 28.13 -10.93 3.66
N SER A 37 27.10 -10.45 2.96
CA SER A 37 27.20 -9.47 1.87
C SER A 37 27.91 -10.03 0.65
N VAL A 38 27.26 -11.01 0.04
CA VAL A 38 27.75 -11.70 -1.16
C VAL A 38 27.51 -10.86 -2.40
N THR A 39 28.56 -10.50 -3.12
CA THR A 39 28.45 -9.76 -4.38
C THR A 39 28.16 -10.71 -5.54
N PHE A 40 27.05 -10.48 -6.23
CA PHE A 40 26.66 -11.17 -7.45
C PHE A 40 26.93 -10.28 -8.66
N ALA A 41 27.69 -10.84 -9.61
CA ALA A 41 27.88 -10.26 -10.91
C ALA A 41 27.60 -11.33 -11.97
N ALA A 42 26.68 -11.04 -12.88
CA ALA A 42 26.26 -11.98 -13.91
C ALA A 42 25.88 -11.27 -15.21
N LYS A 43 25.91 -12.04 -16.32
CA LYS A 43 25.48 -11.58 -17.63
C LYS A 43 24.55 -12.64 -18.26
N GLY A 44 23.39 -12.19 -18.70
CA GLY A 44 22.42 -12.98 -19.48
C GLY A 44 22.67 -12.86 -20.98
N THR A 45 22.45 -13.95 -21.70
CA THR A 45 22.42 -14.01 -23.15
C THR A 45 21.19 -14.80 -23.61
N THR A 46 20.57 -14.42 -24.71
CA THR A 46 19.40 -15.11 -25.27
C THR A 46 19.47 -15.22 -26.77
N SER A 47 18.79 -16.21 -27.33
CA SER A 47 18.54 -16.33 -28.77
C SER A 47 17.39 -15.42 -29.24
N CYS A 48 16.64 -14.82 -28.33
CA CYS A 48 15.58 -13.88 -28.65
C CYS A 48 16.13 -12.61 -29.30
N SER A 49 15.64 -12.29 -30.49
CA SER A 49 16.08 -11.09 -31.22
C SER A 49 15.74 -9.75 -30.53
N LYS A 50 14.80 -9.77 -29.57
CA LYS A 50 14.43 -8.63 -28.74
C LYS A 50 15.29 -8.49 -27.48
N GLY A 51 16.23 -9.41 -27.24
CA GLY A 51 17.19 -9.40 -26.14
C GLY A 51 16.61 -9.84 -24.78
N VAL A 52 17.48 -9.76 -23.76
CA VAL A 52 17.12 -10.06 -22.36
C VAL A 52 16.26 -8.93 -21.80
N ALA A 53 15.14 -9.28 -21.19
CA ALA A 53 14.24 -8.34 -20.52
C ALA A 53 14.74 -7.98 -19.13
N SER A 54 15.07 -9.01 -18.31
CA SER A 54 15.50 -8.82 -16.93
C SER A 54 16.34 -10.01 -16.45
N MET A 55 17.02 -9.80 -15.30
CA MET A 55 17.76 -10.85 -14.58
C MET A 55 17.37 -10.82 -13.10
N GLY A 56 17.30 -12.01 -12.47
CA GLY A 56 16.93 -12.17 -11.07
C GLY A 56 17.80 -13.15 -10.31
N ILE A 57 17.74 -13.08 -8.97
CA ILE A 57 18.46 -13.96 -8.05
C ILE A 57 17.48 -14.62 -7.10
N TYR A 58 17.52 -15.96 -7.04
CA TYR A 58 16.74 -16.79 -6.13
C TYR A 58 17.68 -17.47 -5.13
N PRO A 59 17.71 -17.07 -3.85
CA PRO A 59 18.48 -17.75 -2.81
C PRO A 59 17.86 -19.08 -2.35
N ALA A 60 16.59 -19.28 -2.60
CA ALA A 60 15.83 -20.52 -2.36
C ALA A 60 14.77 -20.69 -3.44
N PRO A 61 14.20 -21.91 -3.62
CA PRO A 61 13.14 -22.16 -4.58
C PRO A 61 11.96 -21.17 -4.40
N TYR A 62 11.57 -20.52 -5.50
CA TYR A 62 10.47 -19.56 -5.57
C TYR A 62 10.64 -18.28 -4.74
N GLN A 63 11.84 -18.01 -4.19
CA GLN A 63 12.13 -16.78 -3.44
C GLN A 63 13.00 -15.85 -4.28
N LEU A 64 12.38 -14.94 -5.03
CA LEU A 64 13.09 -13.90 -5.78
C LEU A 64 13.58 -12.81 -4.79
N ALA A 65 14.90 -12.70 -4.62
CA ALA A 65 15.52 -11.74 -3.73
C ALA A 65 15.96 -10.45 -4.42
N TYR A 66 16.18 -10.50 -5.73
CA TYR A 66 16.61 -9.35 -6.52
C TYR A 66 16.24 -9.50 -7.98
N VAL A 67 15.86 -8.41 -8.62
CA VAL A 67 15.61 -8.33 -10.06
C VAL A 67 16.14 -7.01 -10.61
N VAL A 68 16.66 -7.06 -11.84
CA VAL A 68 17.13 -5.87 -12.58
C VAL A 68 16.75 -5.99 -14.05
N ASN A 69 16.37 -4.90 -14.70
CA ASN A 69 16.09 -4.87 -16.12
C ASN A 69 17.38 -4.94 -16.94
N GLY A 70 17.33 -5.66 -18.08
CA GLY A 70 18.43 -5.83 -19.00
C GLY A 70 19.31 -7.05 -18.72
N ALA A 71 20.42 -7.15 -19.48
CA ALA A 71 21.25 -8.36 -19.57
C ALA A 71 22.44 -8.40 -18.59
N THR A 72 22.54 -7.44 -17.67
CA THR A 72 23.69 -7.35 -16.74
C THR A 72 23.16 -7.17 -15.31
N LEU A 73 23.63 -8.03 -14.42
CA LEU A 73 23.30 -7.99 -13.01
C LEU A 73 24.59 -7.75 -12.21
N ASN A 74 24.53 -6.74 -11.32
CA ASN A 74 25.60 -6.46 -10.36
C ASN A 74 24.96 -5.92 -9.08
N THR A 75 25.00 -6.73 -7.99
CA THR A 75 24.39 -6.38 -6.71
C THR A 75 25.06 -7.15 -5.57
N SER A 76 24.81 -6.73 -4.33
CA SER A 76 25.22 -7.48 -3.15
C SER A 76 24.02 -7.85 -2.32
N LEU A 77 23.92 -9.11 -1.92
CA LEU A 77 22.86 -9.66 -1.06
C LEU A 77 23.46 -10.19 0.24
N ASN A 78 22.76 -9.94 1.33
CA ASN A 78 23.18 -10.45 2.64
C ASN A 78 22.57 -11.83 2.86
N PHE A 79 23.38 -12.76 3.33
CA PHE A 79 23.01 -14.13 3.65
C PHE A 79 23.35 -14.46 5.09
N ASN A 80 22.51 -15.22 5.76
CA ASN A 80 22.90 -15.87 7.01
C ASN A 80 24.02 -16.90 6.76
N PRO A 81 24.85 -17.22 7.78
CA PRO A 81 25.78 -18.31 7.68
C PRO A 81 25.09 -19.61 7.28
N GLY A 82 25.64 -20.30 6.28
CA GLY A 82 25.05 -21.52 5.75
C GLY A 82 25.48 -21.82 4.33
N THR A 83 24.99 -22.93 3.77
CA THR A 83 25.23 -23.31 2.39
C THR A 83 23.96 -23.08 1.56
N TYR A 84 24.11 -22.38 0.44
CA TYR A 84 23.01 -22.00 -0.45
C TYR A 84 23.25 -22.51 -1.85
N ASN A 85 22.19 -22.97 -2.52
CA ASN A 85 22.16 -23.20 -3.95
C ASN A 85 21.37 -22.05 -4.59
N VAL A 86 22.08 -20.99 -4.91
CA VAL A 86 21.49 -19.77 -5.48
C VAL A 86 21.27 -19.97 -6.98
N VAL A 87 20.09 -19.61 -7.49
CA VAL A 87 19.81 -19.59 -8.92
C VAL A 87 19.83 -18.17 -9.42
N VAL A 88 20.60 -17.90 -10.46
CA VAL A 88 20.56 -16.66 -11.24
C VAL A 88 19.87 -16.95 -12.54
N GLU A 89 18.80 -16.21 -12.84
CA GLU A 89 17.92 -16.44 -13.98
C GLU A 89 17.83 -15.18 -14.84
N GLU A 90 17.75 -15.36 -16.15
CA GLU A 90 17.38 -14.30 -17.10
C GLU A 90 16.04 -14.63 -17.75
N TRP A 91 15.26 -13.60 -18.04
CA TRP A 91 14.01 -13.65 -18.81
C TRP A 91 14.19 -12.79 -20.06
N ASP A 92 13.75 -13.31 -21.18
CA ASP A 92 13.86 -12.58 -22.44
C ASP A 92 12.51 -11.96 -22.90
N ASN A 93 12.60 -11.03 -23.85
CA ASN A 93 11.43 -10.34 -24.40
C ASN A 93 10.57 -11.19 -25.35
N CYS A 94 10.88 -12.48 -25.50
CA CYS A 94 10.10 -13.46 -26.26
C CYS A 94 9.36 -14.46 -25.36
N GLY A 95 9.48 -14.34 -24.04
CA GLY A 95 8.86 -15.23 -23.03
C GLY A 95 9.71 -16.46 -22.70
N GLY A 96 10.98 -16.48 -23.08
CA GLY A 96 11.97 -17.49 -22.68
C GLY A 96 12.68 -17.12 -21.38
N ALA A 97 13.28 -18.13 -20.73
CA ALA A 97 14.13 -17.95 -19.56
C ALA A 97 15.29 -18.96 -19.58
N SER A 98 16.43 -18.56 -19.00
CA SER A 98 17.57 -19.43 -18.75
C SER A 98 18.15 -19.17 -17.37
N SER A 99 18.68 -20.20 -16.71
CA SER A 99 19.20 -20.06 -15.36
C SER A 99 20.53 -20.78 -15.16
N THR A 100 21.29 -20.30 -14.18
CA THR A 100 22.52 -20.94 -13.71
C THR A 100 22.50 -21.02 -12.19
N SER A 101 22.77 -22.21 -11.65
CA SER A 101 22.87 -22.44 -10.19
C SER A 101 24.31 -22.24 -9.74
N VAL A 102 24.46 -21.53 -8.61
CA VAL A 102 25.74 -21.28 -7.94
C VAL A 102 25.64 -21.73 -6.50
N LYS A 103 26.46 -22.72 -6.11
CA LYS A 103 26.55 -23.14 -4.72
C LYS A 103 27.54 -22.25 -4.00
N ILE A 104 27.14 -21.67 -2.87
CA ILE A 104 28.03 -20.86 -1.99
C ILE A 104 27.92 -21.33 -0.56
N THR A 105 29.01 -21.17 0.20
CA THR A 105 29.03 -21.35 1.66
C THR A 105 29.36 -20.01 2.30
N VAL A 106 28.39 -19.46 3.04
CA VAL A 106 28.56 -18.22 3.80
C VAL A 106 29.11 -18.54 5.18
N LYS A 107 30.27 -17.96 5.51
CA LYS A 107 30.95 -18.20 6.80
C LYS A 107 30.27 -17.45 7.95
N THR A 108 30.36 -18.04 9.15
CA THR A 108 30.08 -17.36 10.40
C THR A 108 31.13 -16.28 10.63
N GLY A 109 30.71 -15.05 10.77
CA GLY A 109 31.55 -13.90 11.12
C GLY A 109 30.70 -12.92 11.93
N SER A 110 31.29 -11.87 12.49
CA SER A 110 30.51 -10.75 12.99
C SER A 110 29.82 -10.06 11.82
N GLY A 111 28.49 -9.82 11.93
CA GLY A 111 27.74 -9.17 10.87
C GLY A 111 26.26 -9.11 11.13
N VAL A 112 25.60 -8.23 10.40
CA VAL A 112 24.16 -8.04 10.43
C VAL A 112 23.58 -8.47 9.09
N TYR A 113 22.61 -9.36 9.14
CA TYR A 113 21.76 -9.74 8.00
C TYR A 113 20.43 -9.01 8.08
N VAL A 114 20.11 -8.22 7.06
CA VAL A 114 18.84 -7.51 6.94
C VAL A 114 17.96 -8.27 5.96
N ALA A 115 16.88 -8.86 6.47
CA ALA A 115 15.90 -9.59 5.67
C ALA A 115 14.88 -8.60 5.01
N SER A 116 14.58 -7.50 5.68
CA SER A 116 13.70 -6.42 5.20
C SER A 116 14.16 -5.09 5.83
N PRO A 117 14.06 -3.98 5.07
CA PRO A 117 13.82 -3.90 3.64
C PRO A 117 15.04 -4.33 2.82
N ALA A 118 14.83 -4.67 1.54
CA ALA A 118 15.93 -4.94 0.64
C ALA A 118 16.68 -3.64 0.31
N ASN A 119 18.01 -3.76 0.12
CA ASN A 119 18.81 -2.61 -0.29
C ASN A 119 18.35 -2.11 -1.67
N HIS A 120 18.27 -0.79 -1.83
CA HIS A 120 17.74 -0.08 -3.01
C HIS A 120 16.27 -0.34 -3.32
N SER A 121 15.48 -0.83 -2.35
CA SER A 121 14.04 -1.00 -2.52
C SER A 121 13.28 0.30 -2.33
N THR A 122 12.12 0.39 -3.01
CA THR A 122 11.08 1.36 -2.67
C THR A 122 10.11 0.71 -1.69
N VAL A 123 9.85 1.39 -0.60
CA VAL A 123 9.02 0.91 0.52
C VAL A 123 7.95 1.93 0.86
N SER A 124 6.89 1.49 1.52
CA SER A 124 5.87 2.38 2.09
C SER A 124 6.15 2.63 3.58
N ALA A 125 5.60 3.69 4.13
CA ALA A 125 5.57 3.91 5.57
C ALA A 125 4.26 3.32 6.17
N PRO A 126 4.34 2.67 7.36
CA PRO A 126 5.53 2.41 8.14
C PRO A 126 6.41 1.30 7.52
N THR A 127 7.71 1.58 7.43
CA THR A 127 8.68 0.65 6.82
C THR A 127 9.04 -0.48 7.79
N ASN A 128 8.88 -1.73 7.34
CA ASN A 128 9.23 -2.90 8.13
C ASN A 128 10.74 -3.19 8.08
N PHE A 129 11.37 -3.30 9.24
CA PHE A 129 12.75 -3.71 9.42
C PHE A 129 12.82 -5.05 10.14
N ALA A 130 13.38 -6.04 9.47
CA ALA A 130 13.67 -7.35 10.04
C ALA A 130 15.14 -7.70 9.81
N ALA A 131 15.88 -7.97 10.86
CA ALA A 131 17.29 -8.28 10.78
C ALA A 131 17.72 -9.28 11.86
N THR A 132 18.80 -10.02 11.59
CA THR A 132 19.50 -10.86 12.56
C THR A 132 20.97 -10.55 12.55
N ALA A 133 21.62 -10.78 13.67
CA ALA A 133 23.05 -10.54 13.81
C ALA A 133 23.79 -11.77 14.32
N THR A 134 25.05 -11.88 13.92
CA THR A 134 26.02 -12.86 14.44
C THR A 134 27.29 -12.15 14.87
N THR A 135 27.98 -12.69 15.87
CA THR A 135 29.28 -12.17 16.32
C THR A 135 30.26 -13.31 16.61
N THR A 136 31.55 -13.02 16.53
CA THR A 136 32.60 -13.90 17.00
C THR A 136 32.83 -13.79 18.50
N CYS A 137 32.22 -12.84 19.18
CA CYS A 137 32.25 -12.70 20.63
C CYS A 137 31.55 -13.89 21.31
N SER A 138 32.26 -14.58 22.19
CA SER A 138 31.72 -15.76 22.90
C SER A 138 30.57 -15.44 23.83
N GLN A 139 30.39 -14.16 24.25
CA GLN A 139 29.27 -13.69 25.06
C GLN A 139 28.06 -13.28 24.21
N GLY A 140 28.17 -13.32 22.89
CA GLY A 140 27.10 -13.06 21.92
C GLY A 140 26.79 -11.57 21.69
N VAL A 141 25.76 -11.35 20.89
CA VAL A 141 25.23 -10.01 20.56
C VAL A 141 24.53 -9.41 21.77
N ALA A 142 24.86 -8.18 22.12
CA ALA A 142 24.22 -7.43 23.20
C ALA A 142 22.93 -6.75 22.74
N ALA A 143 22.99 -6.06 21.60
CA ALA A 143 21.86 -5.30 21.06
C ALA A 143 21.98 -5.12 19.54
N MET A 144 20.87 -4.75 18.92
CA MET A 144 20.80 -4.28 17.53
C MET A 144 20.12 -2.92 17.47
N GLY A 145 20.50 -2.08 16.49
CA GLY A 145 19.91 -0.77 16.29
C GLY A 145 19.76 -0.39 14.83
N ILE A 146 18.91 0.59 14.57
CA ILE A 146 18.66 1.17 13.25
C ILE A 146 18.96 2.66 13.32
N TYR A 147 19.89 3.12 12.46
CA TYR A 147 20.15 4.52 12.23
C TYR A 147 19.53 4.94 10.90
N THR A 148 18.71 5.99 10.92
CA THR A 148 18.05 6.55 9.71
C THR A 148 18.78 7.77 9.14
N ALA A 149 19.73 8.30 9.89
CA ALA A 149 20.69 9.31 9.46
C ALA A 149 21.96 9.18 10.32
N PRO A 150 23.08 9.83 9.95
CA PRO A 150 24.32 9.81 10.74
C PRO A 150 24.04 10.17 12.20
N SER A 151 24.42 9.27 13.11
CA SER A 151 24.23 9.42 14.57
C SER A 151 22.79 9.53 15.06
N GLN A 152 21.78 9.28 14.21
CA GLN A 152 20.37 9.24 14.59
C GLN A 152 19.90 7.80 14.78
N LEU A 153 20.00 7.29 16.00
CA LEU A 153 19.44 6.00 16.38
C LEU A 153 17.91 6.12 16.46
N ALA A 154 17.21 5.51 15.51
CA ALA A 154 15.76 5.52 15.43
C ALA A 154 15.10 4.39 16.23
N TYR A 155 15.83 3.27 16.42
CA TYR A 155 15.32 2.11 17.15
C TYR A 155 16.48 1.27 17.68
N SER A 156 16.28 0.64 18.84
CA SER A 156 17.19 -0.38 19.36
C SER A 156 16.44 -1.47 20.11
N VAL A 157 17.02 -2.67 20.12
CA VAL A 157 16.49 -3.84 20.81
C VAL A 157 17.65 -4.70 21.34
N ASN A 158 17.47 -5.31 22.51
CA ASN A 158 18.45 -6.22 23.07
C ASN A 158 18.44 -7.57 22.35
N GLY A 159 19.63 -8.17 22.16
CA GLY A 159 19.80 -9.47 21.53
C GLY A 159 20.09 -9.41 20.04
N ALA A 160 20.09 -10.58 19.39
CA ALA A 160 20.56 -10.79 18.02
C ALA A 160 19.47 -10.78 16.96
N SER A 161 18.25 -10.36 17.31
CA SER A 161 17.11 -10.32 16.38
C SER A 161 16.36 -9.00 16.52
N LEU A 162 16.10 -8.36 15.41
CA LEU A 162 15.37 -7.10 15.30
C LEU A 162 14.19 -7.30 14.37
N ASN A 163 13.00 -6.92 14.83
CA ASN A 163 11.78 -6.85 14.03
C ASN A 163 10.95 -5.67 14.51
N THR A 164 10.84 -4.63 13.67
CA THR A 164 10.13 -3.40 14.02
C THR A 164 9.63 -2.68 12.79
N ARG A 165 8.76 -1.68 12.99
CA ARG A 165 8.31 -0.78 11.94
C ARG A 165 8.63 0.67 12.31
N LEU A 166 9.17 1.42 11.34
CA LEU A 166 9.49 2.84 11.50
C LEU A 166 8.59 3.68 10.58
N ALA A 167 7.93 4.66 11.17
CA ALA A 167 7.20 5.67 10.44
C ALA A 167 8.19 6.70 9.86
N LEU A 168 8.64 6.46 8.62
CA LEU A 168 9.55 7.32 7.90
C LEU A 168 8.76 8.24 6.96
N ASN A 169 9.16 9.50 6.86
CA ASN A 169 8.60 10.40 5.86
C ASN A 169 9.01 9.98 4.44
N PRO A 170 8.24 10.35 3.39
CA PRO A 170 8.68 10.13 2.02
C PRO A 170 10.05 10.72 1.73
N GLY A 171 10.91 9.94 1.05
CA GLY A 171 12.27 10.35 0.74
C GLY A 171 13.24 9.18 0.68
N THR A 172 14.50 9.48 0.32
CA THR A 172 15.57 8.48 0.28
C THR A 172 16.36 8.49 1.59
N TYR A 173 16.55 7.33 2.18
CA TYR A 173 17.29 7.12 3.42
C TYR A 173 18.51 6.23 3.19
N ASN A 174 19.64 6.64 3.73
CA ASN A 174 20.81 5.80 3.90
C ASN A 174 20.77 5.26 5.32
N VAL A 175 20.19 4.08 5.46
CA VAL A 175 19.97 3.42 6.75
C VAL A 175 21.18 2.59 7.08
N VAL A 176 21.56 2.53 8.36
CA VAL A 176 22.53 1.59 8.88
C VAL A 176 21.87 0.72 9.94
N VAL A 177 21.92 -0.59 9.75
CA VAL A 177 21.55 -1.54 10.81
C VAL A 177 22.84 -2.02 11.46
N GLU A 178 22.95 -1.87 12.76
CA GLU A 178 24.13 -2.15 13.55
C GLU A 178 23.86 -3.18 14.63
N GLU A 179 24.80 -4.04 14.91
CA GLU A 179 24.85 -4.88 16.10
C GLU A 179 26.01 -4.45 17.00
N TRP A 180 25.81 -4.55 18.29
CA TRP A 180 26.84 -4.40 19.32
C TRP A 180 26.99 -5.71 20.07
N ASP A 181 28.19 -6.19 20.21
CA ASP A 181 28.45 -7.40 20.97
C ASP A 181 28.88 -7.11 22.42
N ARG A 182 28.87 -8.15 23.24
CA ARG A 182 29.18 -8.03 24.67
C ARG A 182 30.70 -7.98 24.95
N CYS A 183 31.54 -8.05 23.89
CA CYS A 183 32.98 -7.90 23.98
C CYS A 183 33.42 -6.47 23.58
N GLY A 184 32.48 -5.58 23.26
CA GLY A 184 32.76 -4.20 22.86
C GLY A 184 33.00 -4.03 21.37
N GLY A 185 32.71 -5.07 20.56
CA GLY A 185 32.70 -5.01 19.10
C GLY A 185 31.36 -4.56 18.55
N ALA A 186 31.36 -4.15 17.27
CA ALA A 186 30.14 -3.83 16.51
C ALA A 186 30.33 -4.23 15.04
N ALA A 187 29.22 -4.58 14.38
CA ALA A 187 29.20 -4.75 12.93
C ALA A 187 27.97 -4.05 12.34
N THR A 188 28.11 -3.52 11.13
CA THR A 188 27.08 -2.71 10.47
C THR A 188 26.75 -3.24 9.09
N THR A 189 25.50 -3.06 8.69
CA THR A 189 25.05 -3.26 7.30
C THR A 189 24.34 -1.99 6.83
N PRO A 190 24.95 -1.24 5.89
CA PRO A 190 24.30 -0.10 5.27
C PRO A 190 23.31 -0.55 4.19
N LEU A 191 22.20 0.17 4.07
CA LEU A 191 21.25 0.01 2.98
C LEU A 191 20.65 1.38 2.60
N THR A 192 20.37 1.54 1.33
CA THR A 192 19.62 2.69 0.80
C THR A 192 18.21 2.25 0.51
N ILE A 193 17.22 2.98 1.01
CA ILE A 193 15.79 2.75 0.70
C ILE A 193 15.15 4.05 0.26
N SER A 194 14.12 3.94 -0.58
CA SER A 194 13.26 5.07 -0.96
C SER A 194 11.88 4.85 -0.38
N VAL A 195 11.48 5.69 0.58
CA VAL A 195 10.11 5.69 1.10
C VAL A 195 9.22 6.42 0.08
N ALA A 196 8.24 5.71 -0.45
CA ALA A 196 7.35 6.27 -1.46
C ALA A 196 6.50 7.41 -0.88
N ALA A 197 6.25 8.45 -1.68
CA ALA A 197 5.18 9.38 -1.40
C ALA A 197 3.84 8.67 -1.60
N GLY A 198 2.85 9.01 -0.78
CA GLY A 198 1.48 8.51 -0.97
C GLY A 198 0.97 8.86 -2.37
N GLN A 199 0.17 7.96 -2.95
CA GLN A 199 -0.58 8.22 -4.18
C GLN A 199 -1.91 8.88 -3.81
N THR A 200 -2.43 9.75 -4.68
CA THR A 200 -3.69 10.44 -4.42
C THR A 200 -4.64 10.32 -5.59
N PHE A 201 -5.85 9.84 -5.33
CA PHE A 201 -7.00 10.03 -6.22
C PHE A 201 -7.57 11.42 -5.96
N TRP A 202 -7.51 12.27 -6.96
CA TRP A 202 -7.97 13.65 -6.88
C TRP A 202 -9.42 13.78 -7.32
N ASN A 203 -10.21 14.58 -6.60
CA ASN A 203 -11.58 14.94 -6.97
C ASN A 203 -12.49 13.70 -7.17
N VAL A 204 -12.39 12.71 -6.31
CA VAL A 204 -13.17 11.45 -6.38
C VAL A 204 -14.68 11.73 -6.45
N HIS A 205 -15.19 12.82 -5.82
CA HIS A 205 -16.59 13.23 -5.91
C HIS A 205 -17.10 13.42 -7.34
N SER A 206 -16.21 13.81 -8.27
CA SER A 206 -16.55 13.99 -9.69
C SER A 206 -16.20 12.80 -10.57
N ALA A 207 -15.57 11.76 -10.01
CA ALA A 207 -15.21 10.56 -10.75
C ALA A 207 -16.45 9.69 -11.05
N GLY A 208 -16.36 8.86 -12.07
CA GLY A 208 -17.37 7.83 -12.33
C GLY A 208 -17.31 6.69 -11.32
N GLY A 209 -18.24 5.73 -11.41
CA GLY A 209 -18.22 4.48 -10.65
C GLY A 209 -18.78 4.57 -9.22
N TRP A 210 -19.49 5.62 -8.89
CA TRP A 210 -20.26 5.69 -7.67
C TRP A 210 -21.48 4.78 -7.76
N ASN A 211 -21.68 3.95 -6.74
CA ASN A 211 -22.92 3.21 -6.49
C ASN A 211 -23.62 3.80 -5.28
N SER A 212 -24.94 3.61 -5.20
CA SER A 212 -25.72 4.08 -4.06
C SER A 212 -26.79 3.08 -3.67
N TYR A 213 -27.01 2.93 -2.39
CA TYR A 213 -28.08 2.10 -1.83
C TYR A 213 -28.61 2.68 -0.53
N ALA A 214 -29.94 2.57 -0.36
CA ALA A 214 -30.57 2.93 0.89
C ALA A 214 -30.27 1.89 1.96
N GLN A 215 -29.94 2.38 3.14
CA GLN A 215 -29.95 1.63 4.39
C GLN A 215 -31.14 2.12 5.22
N GLN A 216 -31.82 1.22 5.87
CA GLN A 216 -33.01 1.55 6.64
C GLN A 216 -32.85 1.05 8.08
N PRO A 217 -33.29 1.82 9.08
CA PRO A 217 -33.21 1.40 10.46
C PRO A 217 -34.21 0.30 10.79
N PRO A 218 -33.91 -0.60 11.72
CA PRO A 218 -32.59 -0.94 12.23
C PRO A 218 -31.94 -2.06 11.39
N ASN A 219 -30.91 -1.80 10.61
CA ASN A 219 -30.17 -2.77 9.80
C ASN A 219 -30.90 -3.30 8.55
N TYR A 220 -31.74 -2.52 7.92
CA TYR A 220 -32.32 -2.87 6.62
C TYR A 220 -31.46 -2.35 5.49
N THR A 221 -31.15 -3.20 4.55
CA THR A 221 -30.60 -2.81 3.25
C THR A 221 -31.65 -3.02 2.19
N ASP A 222 -32.06 -1.96 1.53
CA ASP A 222 -32.86 -1.93 0.30
C ASP A 222 -34.05 -2.91 0.28
N CYS A 223 -34.79 -2.98 1.39
CA CYS A 223 -35.94 -3.86 1.54
C CYS A 223 -37.22 -3.14 1.08
N THR A 224 -37.60 -3.34 -0.19
CA THR A 224 -38.86 -2.76 -0.71
C THR A 224 -40.12 -3.22 0.05
N ALA A 225 -40.09 -4.41 0.66
CA ALA A 225 -41.18 -4.92 1.50
C ALA A 225 -41.23 -4.24 2.89
N CYS A 226 -40.13 -3.57 3.30
CA CYS A 226 -40.03 -2.88 4.58
C CYS A 226 -40.52 -1.41 4.48
N VAL A 227 -40.71 -0.92 3.28
CA VAL A 227 -41.13 0.47 3.02
C VAL A 227 -42.64 0.60 3.21
N PRO A 228 -43.13 1.50 4.07
CA PRO A 228 -44.53 1.80 4.15
C PRO A 228 -45.03 2.38 2.81
N SER A 229 -46.32 2.38 2.60
CA SER A 229 -46.90 2.92 1.38
C SER A 229 -46.48 4.38 1.15
N GLY A 230 -45.74 4.62 0.05
CA GLY A 230 -45.17 5.92 -0.27
C GLY A 230 -43.74 5.79 -0.82
N PRO A 231 -43.03 6.90 -1.04
CA PRO A 231 -41.70 6.87 -1.65
C PRO A 231 -40.60 6.25 -0.76
N GLY A 232 -40.87 5.93 0.51
CA GLY A 232 -39.88 5.38 1.41
C GLY A 232 -38.65 6.31 1.56
N THR A 233 -37.47 5.77 1.29
CA THR A 233 -36.26 6.58 1.18
C THR A 233 -36.08 7.06 -0.26
N THR A 234 -35.87 8.35 -0.45
CA THR A 234 -35.57 8.93 -1.77
C THR A 234 -34.18 9.59 -1.74
N TRP A 235 -33.40 9.39 -2.78
CA TRP A 235 -32.08 9.98 -2.87
C TRP A 235 -31.66 10.28 -4.30
N SER A 236 -30.66 11.17 -4.43
CA SER A 236 -30.05 11.46 -5.71
C SER A 236 -28.60 11.89 -5.55
N MET A 237 -27.84 11.69 -6.61
CA MET A 237 -26.47 12.19 -6.77
C MET A 237 -26.38 12.91 -8.12
N VAL A 238 -25.94 14.17 -8.13
CA VAL A 238 -25.79 14.99 -9.33
C VAL A 238 -24.39 15.57 -9.35
N GLN A 239 -23.57 15.12 -10.30
CA GLN A 239 -22.21 15.64 -10.50
C GLN A 239 -22.21 16.88 -11.40
N GLY A 240 -21.14 17.66 -11.33
CA GLY A 240 -20.93 18.81 -12.20
C GLY A 240 -21.73 20.06 -11.81
N VAL A 241 -22.15 20.17 -10.56
CA VAL A 241 -22.91 21.32 -10.04
C VAL A 241 -21.99 22.52 -9.91
N LYS A 242 -22.36 23.64 -10.54
CA LYS A 242 -21.54 24.85 -10.58
C LYS A 242 -21.68 25.72 -9.33
N SER A 243 -22.81 25.63 -8.63
CA SER A 243 -23.05 26.44 -7.41
C SER A 243 -24.07 25.73 -6.50
N PRO A 244 -23.76 25.61 -5.18
CA PRO A 244 -22.48 25.96 -4.57
C PRO A 244 -21.35 25.03 -5.03
N SER A 245 -20.15 25.59 -5.21
CA SER A 245 -18.93 24.84 -5.47
C SER A 245 -17.78 25.53 -4.76
N PHE A 246 -16.88 24.77 -4.13
CA PHE A 246 -15.67 25.29 -3.50
C PHE A 246 -14.62 25.63 -4.57
N SER A 247 -14.47 24.74 -5.57
CA SER A 247 -13.53 24.94 -6.67
C SER A 247 -13.91 24.09 -7.88
N GLY A 248 -14.23 24.75 -9.00
CA GLY A 248 -14.65 24.05 -10.22
C GLY A 248 -16.12 23.64 -10.17
N ASN A 249 -16.41 22.37 -9.94
CA ASN A 249 -17.76 21.82 -9.81
C ASN A 249 -17.85 20.90 -8.60
N SER A 250 -18.93 21.00 -7.86
CA SER A 250 -19.25 20.09 -6.77
C SER A 250 -20.13 18.91 -7.25
N THR A 251 -20.34 17.96 -6.35
CA THR A 251 -21.37 16.92 -6.47
C THR A 251 -22.42 17.13 -5.40
N GLN A 252 -23.67 17.18 -5.83
CA GLN A 252 -24.83 17.28 -4.95
C GLN A 252 -25.31 15.90 -4.57
N TYR A 253 -25.52 15.69 -3.28
CA TYR A 253 -26.16 14.53 -2.70
C TYR A 253 -27.42 14.97 -1.98
N SER A 254 -28.53 14.27 -2.20
CA SER A 254 -29.82 14.60 -1.59
C SER A 254 -30.44 13.37 -0.97
N LEU A 255 -31.02 13.54 0.20
CA LEU A 255 -31.74 12.51 0.95
C LEU A 255 -33.10 13.05 1.35
N GLY A 256 -34.14 12.20 1.34
CA GLY A 256 -35.48 12.51 1.76
C GLY A 256 -36.35 11.26 1.74
N GLY A 257 -37.65 11.46 1.63
CA GLY A 257 -38.67 10.39 1.67
C GLY A 257 -39.55 10.52 2.88
N ASN A 258 -40.10 9.40 3.34
CA ASN A 258 -41.07 9.38 4.47
C ASN A 258 -40.75 8.29 5.50
N LEU A 259 -39.62 7.62 5.39
CA LEU A 259 -39.15 6.60 6.35
C LEU A 259 -38.13 7.21 7.28
N ALA A 260 -38.52 7.43 8.53
CA ALA A 260 -37.67 8.03 9.55
C ALA A 260 -36.37 7.24 9.74
N TYR A 261 -35.26 7.95 9.97
CA TYR A 261 -33.94 7.40 10.18
C TYR A 261 -33.44 6.49 9.06
N SER A 262 -33.85 6.72 7.82
CA SER A 262 -33.30 5.98 6.72
C SER A 262 -32.09 6.69 6.11
N ASP A 263 -31.09 5.89 5.79
CA ASP A 263 -29.77 6.34 5.40
C ASP A 263 -29.48 5.96 3.97
N VAL A 264 -28.61 6.70 3.32
CA VAL A 264 -28.12 6.38 1.99
C VAL A 264 -26.61 6.45 1.96
N LEU A 265 -26.01 5.32 1.57
CA LEU A 265 -24.60 5.17 1.33
C LEU A 265 -24.25 5.35 -0.14
N TRP A 266 -23.32 6.21 -0.46
CA TRP A 266 -22.62 6.28 -1.75
C TRP A 266 -21.21 5.70 -1.61
N ASN A 267 -20.88 4.74 -2.48
CA ASN A 267 -19.63 4.00 -2.43
C ASN A 267 -18.88 4.11 -3.75
N ASN A 268 -17.56 4.29 -3.69
CA ASN A 268 -16.68 4.25 -4.86
C ASN A 268 -15.51 3.28 -4.62
N HIS A 269 -15.35 2.32 -5.53
CA HIS A 269 -14.26 1.35 -5.52
C HIS A 269 -13.03 1.95 -6.19
N LEU A 270 -12.00 2.29 -5.40
CA LEU A 270 -10.80 2.98 -5.91
C LEU A 270 -9.74 2.00 -6.39
N ILE A 271 -9.46 0.95 -5.61
CA ILE A 271 -8.40 -0.04 -5.87
C ILE A 271 -8.99 -1.44 -5.71
N GLY A 272 -8.50 -2.40 -6.49
CA GLY A 272 -8.84 -3.82 -6.35
C GLY A 272 -9.78 -4.34 -7.43
N ASP A 273 -10.44 -5.48 -7.16
CA ASP A 273 -11.18 -6.26 -8.17
C ASP A 273 -12.29 -5.48 -8.87
N PHE A 274 -12.91 -4.56 -8.16
CA PHE A 274 -14.02 -3.73 -8.67
C PHE A 274 -13.61 -2.27 -8.91
N SER A 275 -12.30 -1.99 -9.04
CA SER A 275 -11.83 -0.62 -9.22
C SER A 275 -12.49 0.07 -10.41
N SER A 276 -13.19 1.17 -10.13
CA SER A 276 -13.75 2.08 -11.13
C SER A 276 -12.77 3.18 -11.55
N GLN A 277 -11.59 3.26 -10.91
CA GLN A 277 -10.58 4.29 -11.11
C GLN A 277 -9.36 3.79 -11.88
N GLY A 278 -9.45 2.60 -12.50
CA GLY A 278 -8.38 2.05 -13.34
C GLY A 278 -7.16 1.54 -12.58
N LEU A 279 -7.33 1.19 -11.30
CA LEU A 279 -6.28 0.56 -10.48
C LEU A 279 -6.72 -0.83 -9.98
N PRO A 280 -6.89 -1.81 -10.88
CA PRO A 280 -7.20 -3.18 -10.49
C PRO A 280 -5.99 -3.83 -9.80
N ASP A 281 -6.25 -4.69 -8.82
CA ASP A 281 -5.22 -5.51 -8.16
C ASP A 281 -5.44 -7.00 -8.47
N THR A 282 -5.45 -7.33 -9.76
CA THR A 282 -5.75 -8.69 -10.27
C THR A 282 -4.84 -9.79 -9.73
N ASN A 283 -3.64 -9.44 -9.31
CA ASN A 283 -2.70 -10.39 -8.71
C ASN A 283 -2.81 -10.44 -7.18
N HIS A 284 -3.69 -9.65 -6.58
CA HIS A 284 -3.91 -9.57 -5.14
C HIS A 284 -2.61 -9.29 -4.35
N THR A 285 -1.79 -8.34 -4.85
CA THR A 285 -0.49 -8.02 -4.25
C THR A 285 -0.36 -6.59 -3.75
N LEU A 286 -1.15 -5.65 -4.28
CA LEU A 286 -1.06 -4.23 -3.93
C LEU A 286 -1.82 -3.91 -2.64
N VAL A 287 -3.09 -4.31 -2.53
CA VAL A 287 -3.96 -3.94 -1.42
C VAL A 287 -3.36 -4.29 -0.04
N PRO A 288 -2.75 -5.48 0.18
CA PRO A 288 -2.14 -5.81 1.47
C PRO A 288 -0.93 -4.95 1.86
N THR A 289 -0.30 -4.29 0.89
CA THR A 289 0.87 -3.42 1.15
C THR A 289 0.50 -2.02 1.59
N LEU A 290 -0.76 -1.62 1.40
CA LEU A 290 -1.25 -0.28 1.71
C LEU A 290 -1.72 -0.20 3.16
N HIS A 291 -1.21 0.76 3.90
CA HIS A 291 -1.41 0.85 5.33
C HIS A 291 -1.95 2.20 5.81
N ASN A 292 -1.61 3.28 5.13
CA ASN A 292 -1.98 4.63 5.57
C ASN A 292 -2.95 5.25 4.59
N PHE A 293 -4.03 5.81 5.10
CA PHE A 293 -5.08 6.42 4.31
C PHE A 293 -5.43 7.80 4.85
N THR A 294 -5.63 8.74 3.92
CA THR A 294 -6.15 10.06 4.22
C THR A 294 -7.36 10.33 3.34
N TYR A 295 -8.49 10.59 3.97
CA TYR A 295 -9.73 11.06 3.36
C TYR A 295 -9.80 12.57 3.60
N ASP A 296 -9.79 13.36 2.53
CA ASP A 296 -9.77 14.82 2.57
C ASP A 296 -10.92 15.35 1.71
N VAL A 297 -11.81 16.17 2.28
CA VAL A 297 -13.04 16.58 1.60
C VAL A 297 -13.53 17.95 2.05
N TYR A 298 -14.13 18.68 1.12
CA TYR A 298 -14.95 19.84 1.43
C TYR A 298 -16.43 19.50 1.26
N PHE A 299 -17.25 19.87 2.25
CA PHE A 299 -18.69 19.69 2.18
C PHE A 299 -19.44 20.93 2.60
N TYR A 300 -20.63 21.13 2.01
CA TYR A 300 -21.50 22.28 2.24
C TYR A 300 -22.94 21.80 2.40
N GLY A 301 -23.62 22.26 3.43
CA GLY A 301 -25.05 22.03 3.63
C GLY A 301 -25.75 23.27 4.15
N SER A 302 -26.96 23.55 3.68
CA SER A 302 -27.76 24.68 4.13
C SER A 302 -28.75 24.32 5.23
N THR A 303 -28.97 23.02 5.47
CA THR A 303 -29.95 22.50 6.43
C THR A 303 -29.40 21.25 7.10
N LEU A 304 -28.17 21.35 7.63
CA LEU A 304 -27.49 20.21 8.28
C LEU A 304 -28.26 19.70 9.51
N GLY A 305 -29.02 20.58 10.18
CA GLY A 305 -29.87 20.17 11.28
C GLY A 305 -31.06 19.24 10.91
N ALA A 306 -31.27 18.97 9.61
CA ALA A 306 -32.19 17.95 9.12
C ALA A 306 -31.55 16.55 9.00
N SER A 307 -30.29 16.43 9.35
CA SER A 307 -29.50 15.19 9.30
C SER A 307 -29.40 14.59 10.70
N GLN A 308 -29.52 13.27 10.80
CA GLN A 308 -29.08 12.56 12.00
C GLN A 308 -27.56 12.62 12.07
N ALA A 309 -26.89 12.23 10.99
CA ALA A 309 -25.44 12.24 10.88
C ALA A 309 -24.98 12.37 9.43
N LEU A 310 -23.70 12.64 9.27
CA LEU A 310 -22.94 12.49 8.03
C LEU A 310 -21.78 11.53 8.26
N GLU A 311 -21.63 10.52 7.42
CA GLU A 311 -20.56 9.53 7.55
C GLU A 311 -19.53 9.65 6.43
N PHE A 312 -18.28 9.39 6.80
CA PHE A 312 -17.12 9.46 5.90
C PHE A 312 -16.22 8.26 6.20
N ASP A 313 -16.21 7.27 5.28
CA ASP A 313 -15.56 6.00 5.55
C ASP A 313 -14.46 5.70 4.58
N VAL A 314 -13.47 4.99 5.09
CA VAL A 314 -12.44 4.29 4.33
C VAL A 314 -12.58 2.81 4.58
N ASN A 315 -12.61 2.00 3.52
CA ASN A 315 -12.66 0.56 3.66
C ASN A 315 -11.48 -0.10 2.94
N GLN A 316 -10.96 -1.15 3.55
CA GLN A 316 -9.97 -2.02 2.94
C GLN A 316 -10.40 -3.48 3.14
N PHE A 317 -10.29 -4.28 2.06
CA PHE A 317 -10.66 -5.69 2.07
C PHE A 317 -9.55 -6.53 1.45
N PHE A 318 -9.09 -7.56 2.14
CA PHE A 318 -8.16 -8.56 1.62
C PHE A 318 -8.10 -9.77 2.56
N ASP A 319 -7.76 -10.93 2.05
CA ASP A 319 -7.58 -12.19 2.80
C ASP A 319 -8.77 -12.55 3.71
N GLY A 320 -9.98 -12.25 3.28
CA GLY A 320 -11.20 -12.51 4.04
C GLY A 320 -11.44 -11.55 5.22
N MET A 321 -10.61 -10.53 5.38
CA MET A 321 -10.77 -9.48 6.38
C MET A 321 -11.35 -8.22 5.78
N GLY A 322 -12.22 -7.54 6.53
CA GLY A 322 -12.75 -6.21 6.24
C GLY A 322 -12.36 -5.20 7.32
N PHE A 323 -11.87 -4.07 6.88
CA PHE A 323 -11.48 -2.94 7.71
C PHE A 323 -12.34 -1.75 7.30
N THR A 324 -13.33 -1.40 8.11
CA THR A 324 -14.16 -0.20 7.91
C THR A 324 -13.76 0.84 8.95
N TRP A 325 -13.02 1.87 8.55
CA TRP A 325 -12.80 3.05 9.37
C TRP A 325 -13.96 4.01 9.16
N GLY A 326 -15.08 3.74 9.84
CA GLY A 326 -16.26 4.59 9.82
C GLY A 326 -16.10 5.79 10.75
N HIS A 327 -16.47 6.96 10.24
CA HIS A 327 -16.46 8.22 11.00
C HIS A 327 -17.81 8.89 10.81
N GLU A 328 -18.59 8.94 11.85
CA GLU A 328 -19.90 9.57 11.88
C GLU A 328 -19.82 10.92 12.58
N CYS A 329 -20.18 11.98 11.87
CA CYS A 329 -20.48 13.28 12.46
C CYS A 329 -21.96 13.27 12.87
N ARG A 330 -22.23 12.87 14.09
CA ARG A 330 -23.58 12.81 14.65
C ARG A 330 -24.08 14.22 14.98
N ILE A 331 -24.99 14.75 14.17
CA ILE A 331 -25.53 16.11 14.30
C ILE A 331 -26.72 16.13 15.25
N GLU A 332 -27.68 15.20 15.06
CA GLU A 332 -28.74 14.99 16.04
C GLU A 332 -28.18 14.39 17.32
N ALA A 333 -28.64 14.86 18.47
CA ALA A 333 -28.27 14.34 19.78
C ALA A 333 -26.75 14.43 20.12
N GLY A 334 -26.13 15.59 19.92
CA GLY A 334 -24.88 15.86 20.59
C GLY A 334 -23.77 16.57 19.83
N ASN A 335 -23.83 16.68 18.51
CA ASN A 335 -22.74 17.22 17.68
C ASN A 335 -21.38 16.63 18.05
N GLU A 336 -21.24 15.31 17.91
CA GLU A 336 -20.08 14.56 18.33
C GLU A 336 -19.59 13.65 17.20
N TRP A 337 -18.30 13.42 17.10
CA TRP A 337 -17.72 12.38 16.26
C TRP A 337 -17.85 11.02 16.93
N ASP A 338 -18.39 10.06 16.20
CA ASP A 338 -18.38 8.65 16.57
C ASP A 338 -17.48 7.87 15.60
N VAL A 339 -16.92 6.75 16.06
CA VAL A 339 -16.14 5.82 15.21
C VAL A 339 -16.73 4.42 15.27
N TRP A 340 -16.60 3.68 14.17
CA TRP A 340 -17.20 2.35 14.04
C TRP A 340 -16.33 1.26 14.67
N ASP A 341 -16.90 0.49 15.58
CA ASP A 341 -16.32 -0.77 16.07
C ASP A 341 -16.78 -1.93 15.17
N ASN A 342 -15.88 -2.44 14.35
CA ASN A 342 -16.17 -3.47 13.34
C ASN A 342 -16.65 -4.81 13.93
N VAL A 343 -16.20 -5.16 15.12
CA VAL A 343 -16.56 -6.44 15.79
C VAL A 343 -17.85 -6.28 16.58
N ALA A 344 -17.98 -5.18 17.31
CA ALA A 344 -19.18 -4.90 18.09
C ALA A 344 -20.38 -4.48 17.22
N GLY A 345 -20.13 -4.04 15.96
CA GLY A 345 -21.16 -3.59 15.02
C GLY A 345 -21.90 -2.37 15.54
N LYS A 346 -21.18 -1.39 16.10
CA LYS A 346 -21.79 -0.20 16.70
C LYS A 346 -20.89 1.03 16.64
N TRP A 347 -21.48 2.19 16.67
CA TRP A 347 -20.83 3.47 16.83
C TRP A 347 -20.36 3.68 18.27
N ILE A 348 -19.14 4.22 18.41
CA ILE A 348 -18.49 4.52 19.69
C ILE A 348 -18.25 6.01 19.77
N PRO A 349 -18.89 6.71 20.72
CA PRO A 349 -18.66 8.15 20.93
C PRO A 349 -17.21 8.46 21.31
N THR A 350 -16.65 9.49 20.68
CA THR A 350 -15.23 9.85 20.88
C THR A 350 -15.02 10.95 21.92
N GLY A 351 -16.06 11.68 22.31
CA GLY A 351 -15.96 12.91 23.09
C GLY A 351 -15.46 14.12 22.29
N ILE A 352 -15.26 13.99 20.97
CA ILE A 352 -14.78 15.06 20.10
C ILE A 352 -15.98 15.74 19.44
N ALA A 353 -16.10 17.05 19.60
CA ALA A 353 -17.19 17.79 19.01
C ALA A 353 -17.14 17.77 17.47
N CYS A 354 -18.27 17.48 16.82
CA CYS A 354 -18.49 17.65 15.40
C CYS A 354 -19.47 18.81 15.16
N ASN A 355 -18.95 19.99 14.84
CA ASN A 355 -19.73 21.20 14.63
C ASN A 355 -19.52 21.75 13.22
N PRO A 356 -20.12 21.14 12.18
CA PRO A 356 -20.06 21.70 10.85
C PRO A 356 -20.89 23.00 10.78
N VAL A 357 -20.40 23.95 10.00
CA VAL A 357 -21.05 25.26 9.84
C VAL A 357 -22.02 25.21 8.66
N GLU A 358 -23.29 25.48 8.93
CA GLU A 358 -24.31 25.59 7.87
C GLU A 358 -24.03 26.80 6.96
N ASN A 359 -24.40 26.66 5.69
CA ASN A 359 -24.23 27.69 4.65
C ASN A 359 -22.75 28.10 4.44
N ALA A 360 -21.81 27.22 4.79
CA ALA A 360 -20.38 27.39 4.58
C ALA A 360 -19.75 26.08 4.12
N TRP A 361 -18.62 26.20 3.44
CA TRP A 361 -17.78 25.06 3.14
C TRP A 361 -17.01 24.62 4.39
N ASN A 362 -17.21 23.37 4.76
CA ASN A 362 -16.47 22.72 5.85
C ASN A 362 -15.38 21.87 5.25
N HIS A 363 -14.19 21.90 5.83
CA HIS A 363 -13.04 21.09 5.42
C HIS A 363 -12.81 19.99 6.44
N LEU A 364 -12.92 18.75 6.00
CA LEU A 364 -12.68 17.55 6.80
C LEU A 364 -11.46 16.79 6.29
N THR A 365 -10.55 16.46 7.20
CA THR A 365 -9.45 15.54 6.92
C THR A 365 -9.44 14.42 7.97
N ILE A 366 -9.51 13.18 7.52
CA ILE A 366 -9.46 11.97 8.34
C ILE A 366 -8.20 11.20 7.99
N GLN A 367 -7.45 10.78 9.01
CA GLN A 367 -6.28 9.92 8.83
C GLN A 367 -6.45 8.62 9.61
N VAL A 368 -6.25 7.52 8.91
CA VAL A 368 -6.36 6.16 9.45
C VAL A 368 -5.18 5.30 9.00
N THR A 369 -4.93 4.24 9.76
CA THR A 369 -3.84 3.31 9.46
C THR A 369 -4.29 1.87 9.74
N ARG A 370 -3.96 0.95 8.86
CA ARG A 370 -3.94 -0.47 9.19
C ARG A 370 -2.60 -0.79 9.83
N THR A 371 -2.64 -1.26 11.07
CA THR A 371 -1.44 -1.61 11.83
C THR A 371 -0.77 -2.88 11.29
N SER A 372 0.44 -3.15 11.75
CA SER A 372 1.21 -4.34 11.34
C SER A 372 0.60 -5.66 11.76
N ASP A 373 -0.18 -5.66 12.82
CA ASP A 373 -0.94 -6.81 13.33
C ASP A 373 -2.40 -6.82 12.82
N ASN A 374 -2.65 -6.11 11.69
CA ASN A 374 -3.93 -6.04 11.02
C ASN A 374 -5.09 -5.54 11.90
N LYS A 375 -4.85 -4.46 12.64
CA LYS A 375 -5.90 -3.72 13.34
C LYS A 375 -6.20 -2.41 12.65
N LEU A 376 -7.41 -1.92 12.82
CA LEU A 376 -7.80 -0.56 12.45
C LEU A 376 -7.23 0.41 13.49
N LEU A 377 -6.49 1.42 13.05
CA LEU A 377 -6.06 2.54 13.89
C LEU A 377 -6.71 3.82 13.40
N TYR A 378 -7.59 4.39 14.19
CA TYR A 378 -8.14 5.74 14.02
C TYR A 378 -7.11 6.73 14.57
N LYS A 379 -6.53 7.56 13.69
CA LYS A 379 -5.43 8.47 14.06
C LYS A 379 -5.93 9.86 14.42
N THR A 380 -6.44 10.56 13.42
CA THR A 380 -6.83 11.98 13.57
C THR A 380 -8.10 12.29 12.80
N ILE A 381 -8.89 13.20 13.37
CA ILE A 381 -9.99 13.90 12.69
C ILE A 381 -9.69 15.38 12.75
N THR A 382 -9.73 16.04 11.62
CA THR A 382 -9.53 17.50 11.52
C THR A 382 -10.74 18.11 10.83
N LEU A 383 -11.51 18.93 11.52
CA LEU A 383 -12.63 19.68 10.96
C LEU A 383 -12.34 21.17 11.04
N ASN A 384 -12.40 21.88 9.91
CA ASN A 384 -12.19 23.33 9.81
C ASN A 384 -10.88 23.81 10.47
N GLY A 385 -9.82 23.01 10.34
CA GLY A 385 -8.50 23.31 10.88
C GLY A 385 -8.30 22.95 12.35
N VAL A 386 -9.34 22.46 13.05
CA VAL A 386 -9.22 21.95 14.43
C VAL A 386 -8.97 20.45 14.37
N SER A 387 -7.80 20.01 14.81
CA SER A 387 -7.35 18.61 14.75
C SER A 387 -7.41 17.95 16.12
N HIS A 388 -7.93 16.73 16.12
CA HIS A 388 -8.01 15.86 17.28
C HIS A 388 -7.34 14.51 17.00
N THR A 389 -6.55 14.03 17.96
CA THR A 389 -5.89 12.73 17.88
C THR A 389 -6.69 11.71 18.71
N LEU A 390 -7.01 10.58 18.07
CA LEU A 390 -7.71 9.46 18.72
C LEU A 390 -6.73 8.39 19.22
N ASN A 391 -5.95 7.81 18.31
CA ASN A 391 -5.07 6.65 18.54
C ASN A 391 -5.83 5.43 19.10
N TRP A 392 -7.05 5.20 18.62
CA TRP A 392 -7.88 4.08 18.99
C TRP A 392 -7.73 2.94 17.99
N THR A 393 -7.69 1.71 18.51
CA THR A 393 -7.55 0.50 17.67
C THR A 393 -8.73 -0.44 17.86
N TYR A 394 -9.18 -1.04 16.73
CA TYR A 394 -10.22 -2.06 16.67
C TYR A 394 -9.77 -3.23 15.81
N ASP A 395 -10.41 -4.37 15.98
CA ASP A 395 -10.18 -5.56 15.16
C ASP A 395 -11.01 -5.52 13.87
N PRO A 396 -10.52 -6.11 12.76
CA PRO A 396 -11.29 -6.23 11.53
C PRO A 396 -12.44 -7.23 11.67
N PHE A 397 -13.42 -7.14 10.78
CA PHE A 397 -14.50 -8.12 10.68
C PHE A 397 -14.23 -9.15 9.56
N SER A 398 -15.03 -10.22 9.50
CA SER A 398 -14.95 -11.21 8.43
C SER A 398 -15.66 -10.71 7.16
N ALA A 399 -14.91 -10.63 6.06
CA ALA A 399 -15.39 -10.16 4.75
C ALA A 399 -14.89 -11.03 3.60
N PRO A 400 -15.29 -12.34 3.55
CA PRO A 400 -14.82 -13.24 2.51
C PRO A 400 -15.32 -12.79 1.13
N GLY A 401 -14.47 -12.90 0.11
CA GLY A 401 -14.80 -12.60 -1.28
C GLY A 401 -14.69 -11.12 -1.68
N TRP A 402 -14.25 -10.26 -0.77
CA TRP A 402 -13.97 -8.86 -1.08
C TRP A 402 -12.48 -8.59 -1.15
N TRP A 403 -12.07 -7.80 -2.16
CA TRP A 403 -10.68 -7.39 -2.36
C TRP A 403 -10.59 -5.98 -2.90
N GLY A 404 -10.04 -5.05 -2.13
CA GLY A 404 -9.88 -3.69 -2.60
C GLY A 404 -9.93 -2.62 -1.52
N ILE A 405 -9.95 -1.38 -1.99
CA ILE A 405 -10.10 -0.18 -1.17
C ILE A 405 -11.24 0.64 -1.73
N THR A 406 -12.15 1.04 -0.86
CA THR A 406 -13.29 1.88 -1.20
C THR A 406 -13.36 3.10 -0.29
N VAL A 407 -14.00 4.14 -0.78
CA VAL A 407 -14.43 5.28 0.02
C VAL A 407 -15.94 5.39 0.00
N ASN A 408 -16.49 5.73 1.14
CA ASN A 408 -17.91 6.00 1.27
C ASN A 408 -18.16 7.45 1.68
N TYR A 409 -19.32 7.92 1.29
CA TYR A 409 -20.00 9.06 1.86
C TYR A 409 -21.43 8.64 2.15
N GLN A 410 -21.94 8.91 3.35
CA GLN A 410 -23.29 8.55 3.76
C GLN A 410 -24.03 9.77 4.33
N MET A 411 -25.30 9.82 4.08
CA MET A 411 -26.24 10.79 4.63
C MET A 411 -27.31 10.03 5.41
N ASP A 412 -27.51 10.44 6.66
CA ASP A 412 -28.47 9.80 7.56
C ASP A 412 -29.62 10.74 7.85
N GLY A 413 -30.84 10.21 7.70
CA GLY A 413 -32.06 10.95 7.91
C GLY A 413 -32.40 11.12 9.38
N ASP A 414 -32.99 12.25 9.74
CA ASP A 414 -33.51 12.50 11.07
C ASP A 414 -34.82 11.71 11.36
N TYR A 415 -35.34 11.87 12.56
CA TYR A 415 -36.60 11.21 12.97
C TYR A 415 -37.84 11.61 12.14
N LYS A 416 -37.75 12.66 11.34
CA LYS A 416 -38.81 13.12 10.43
C LYS A 416 -38.56 12.76 8.99
N GLN A 417 -37.37 12.28 8.70
CA GLN A 417 -36.85 12.13 7.33
C GLN A 417 -36.93 13.44 6.56
N SER A 418 -36.57 14.55 7.22
CA SER A 418 -36.60 15.89 6.63
C SER A 418 -35.69 15.92 5.40
N PRO A 419 -36.18 16.32 4.22
CA PRO A 419 -35.33 16.37 3.04
C PRO A 419 -34.18 17.36 3.21
N TYR A 420 -32.97 16.94 2.88
CA TYR A 420 -31.80 17.82 2.90
C TYR A 420 -30.81 17.49 1.79
N THR A 421 -29.90 18.42 1.57
CA THR A 421 -28.91 18.32 0.50
C THR A 421 -27.54 18.73 1.02
N VAL A 422 -26.52 17.94 0.65
CA VAL A 422 -25.12 18.25 0.90
C VAL A 422 -24.37 18.28 -0.43
N TYR A 423 -23.53 19.27 -0.59
CA TYR A 423 -22.62 19.38 -1.72
C TYR A 423 -21.22 18.97 -1.27
N VAL A 424 -20.57 18.13 -2.05
CA VAL A 424 -19.21 17.64 -1.79
C VAL A 424 -18.30 18.15 -2.90
N ASP A 425 -17.13 18.66 -2.52
CA ASP A 425 -16.13 19.14 -3.44
C ASP A 425 -14.74 18.70 -2.95
N LYS A 426 -13.77 18.58 -3.87
CA LYS A 426 -12.38 18.17 -3.57
C LYS A 426 -12.27 16.97 -2.63
N LEU A 427 -13.11 15.95 -2.85
CA LEU A 427 -12.86 14.69 -2.19
C LEU A 427 -11.58 14.08 -2.78
N ASN A 428 -10.51 14.10 -2.00
CA ASN A 428 -9.23 13.51 -2.35
C ASN A 428 -8.95 12.33 -1.42
N PHE A 429 -8.46 11.25 -1.98
CA PHE A 429 -8.09 10.08 -1.19
C PHE A 429 -6.63 9.74 -1.42
N THR A 430 -5.83 9.84 -0.38
CA THR A 430 -4.40 9.49 -0.40
C THR A 430 -4.18 8.14 0.28
N TYR A 431 -3.39 7.28 -0.35
CA TYR A 431 -3.02 5.96 0.15
C TYR A 431 -1.50 5.74 0.06
N GLN A 432 -0.96 4.95 0.99
CA GLN A 432 0.47 4.65 1.08
C GLN A 432 0.71 3.27 1.67
#